data_3d8d5d8fdd769410cc153193b5888d99
#
_entry.id   3d8d5d8fdd769410cc153193b5888d99
#
_cell.length_a   1.000
_cell.length_b   1.000
_cell.length_c   1.000
_cell.angle_alpha   90.00
_cell.angle_beta   90.00
_cell.angle_gamma   90.00
#
_symmetry.space_group_name_H-M   'P 1'
#
loop_
_entity.id
_entity.type
_entity.pdbx_description
1 polymer ?
#
loop_
_entity_poly.entity_id
_entity_poly.type
_entity_poly.pdbx_seq_one_letter_code
_entity_poly.pdbx_strand_id
1 'polypeptide(L)'
;MDIIVQKKWVPDVLIFQYVFSNMYKHSDEKQIVQFIDKLASFLNSYSQEPIYILCNDINLSKSMGGGREFFDLLESKIQTPKKVRRMHFNNVNKERHYEYGEQYDSSELVFNMISDEIRNAYNPFESCASAQMLIKKERKK
;
A
#
# COMPACT_ATOMS: atom_id res chain seq x y z
N MET A 1 -2.12 -10.35 12.85
CA MET A 1 -0.65 -10.60 12.86
C MET A 1 -0.25 -11.73 13.81
N ASP A 2 -0.91 -11.86 14.93
CA ASP A 2 -0.59 -12.90 15.93
C ASP A 2 -0.71 -14.35 15.41
N ILE A 3 -1.65 -14.62 14.49
CA ILE A 3 -1.80 -15.95 13.86
C ILE A 3 -0.58 -16.33 13.01
N ILE A 4 0.01 -15.38 12.29
CA ILE A 4 1.19 -15.60 11.45
C ILE A 4 2.39 -15.93 12.33
N VAL A 5 2.56 -15.18 13.41
CA VAL A 5 3.68 -15.38 14.36
C VAL A 5 3.56 -16.71 15.11
N GLN A 6 2.35 -17.05 15.57
CA GLN A 6 2.10 -18.30 16.32
C GLN A 6 2.29 -19.56 15.47
N LYS A 7 1.92 -19.51 14.18
CA LYS A 7 2.05 -20.67 13.28
C LYS A 7 3.40 -20.79 12.59
N LYS A 8 4.34 -19.85 12.82
CA LYS A 8 5.62 -19.78 12.09
C LYS A 8 5.44 -19.77 10.56
N TRP A 9 4.25 -19.34 10.10
CA TRP A 9 3.96 -19.28 8.68
C TRP A 9 4.49 -17.95 8.14
N VAL A 10 5.31 -18.01 7.10
CA VAL A 10 5.87 -16.84 6.45
C VAL A 10 5.36 -16.81 5.03
N PRO A 11 4.63 -15.78 4.63
CA PRO A 11 4.17 -15.64 3.28
C PRO A 11 5.30 -15.21 2.34
N ASP A 12 5.28 -15.72 1.12
CA ASP A 12 6.19 -15.25 0.04
C ASP A 12 5.80 -13.85 -0.43
N VAL A 13 4.50 -13.53 -0.36
CA VAL A 13 3.94 -12.26 -0.81
C VAL A 13 2.99 -11.70 0.25
N LEU A 14 3.18 -10.42 0.58
CA LEU A 14 2.28 -9.62 1.40
C LEU A 14 1.65 -8.52 0.55
N ILE A 15 0.33 -8.42 0.53
CA ILE A 15 -0.39 -7.39 -0.20
C ILE A 15 -1.18 -6.53 0.80
N PHE A 16 -0.88 -5.24 0.81
CA PHE A 16 -1.60 -4.21 1.56
C PHE A 16 -2.35 -3.31 0.58
N GLN A 17 -3.64 -3.56 0.45
CA GLN A 17 -4.49 -2.79 -0.45
C GLN A 17 -5.44 -1.91 0.35
N TYR A 18 -5.30 -0.59 0.23
CA TYR A 18 -6.07 0.43 0.96
C TYR A 18 -6.06 0.26 2.49
N VAL A 19 -5.00 -0.35 3.02
CA VAL A 19 -4.90 -0.64 4.45
C VAL A 19 -4.56 0.61 5.24
N PHE A 20 -3.59 1.39 4.79
CA PHE A 20 -3.10 2.55 5.54
C PHE A 20 -4.10 3.70 5.54
N SER A 21 -4.72 4.01 4.39
CA SER A 21 -5.80 5.01 4.32
C SER A 21 -7.00 4.61 5.18
N ASN A 22 -7.38 3.34 5.14
CA ASN A 22 -8.48 2.83 5.96
C ASN A 22 -8.14 2.86 7.46
N MET A 23 -6.94 2.46 7.84
CA MET A 23 -6.47 2.58 9.22
C MET A 23 -6.45 4.04 9.68
N TYR A 24 -5.97 4.97 8.84
CA TYR A 24 -5.91 6.39 9.17
C TYR A 24 -7.31 6.99 9.36
N LYS A 25 -8.28 6.54 8.61
CA LYS A 25 -9.68 6.97 8.75
C LYS A 25 -10.34 6.50 10.06
N HIS A 26 -9.95 5.33 10.56
CA HIS A 26 -10.63 4.67 11.69
C HIS A 26 -9.77 4.53 12.96
N SER A 27 -8.51 4.95 12.91
CA SER A 27 -7.54 4.82 14.00
C SER A 27 -6.68 6.08 14.07
N ASP A 28 -5.93 6.22 15.16
CA ASP A 28 -4.91 7.26 15.23
C ASP A 28 -3.61 6.85 14.51
N GLU A 29 -2.80 7.84 14.16
CA GLU A 29 -1.52 7.63 13.51
C GLU A 29 -0.58 6.74 14.33
N LYS A 30 -0.65 6.82 15.66
CA LYS A 30 0.16 6.02 16.57
C LYS A 30 -0.09 4.52 16.39
N GLN A 31 -1.35 4.14 16.15
CA GLN A 31 -1.69 2.73 15.90
C GLN A 31 -1.12 2.25 14.55
N ILE A 32 -1.10 3.10 13.52
CA ILE A 32 -0.49 2.78 12.23
C ILE A 32 1.02 2.59 12.39
N VAL A 33 1.69 3.51 13.09
CA VAL A 33 3.12 3.39 13.38
C VAL A 33 3.42 2.10 14.14
N GLN A 34 2.65 1.76 15.17
CA GLN A 34 2.81 0.50 15.90
C GLN A 34 2.58 -0.73 15.02
N PHE A 35 1.62 -0.69 14.12
CA PHE A 35 1.41 -1.76 13.14
C PHE A 35 2.61 -1.93 12.23
N ILE A 36 3.14 -0.82 11.68
CA ILE A 36 4.33 -0.81 10.83
C ILE A 36 5.55 -1.32 11.59
N ASP A 37 5.74 -0.93 12.86
CA ASP A 37 6.84 -1.41 13.69
C ASP A 37 6.80 -2.92 13.91
N LYS A 38 5.62 -3.46 14.23
CA LYS A 38 5.42 -4.90 14.39
C LYS A 38 5.65 -5.66 13.09
N LEU A 39 5.14 -5.12 11.98
CA LEU A 39 5.33 -5.71 10.65
C LEU A 39 6.81 -5.72 10.25
N ALA A 40 7.50 -4.59 10.38
CA ALA A 40 8.92 -4.48 10.07
C ALA A 40 9.77 -5.40 10.95
N SER A 41 9.46 -5.49 12.24
CA SER A 41 10.12 -6.40 13.18
C SER A 41 9.98 -7.86 12.74
N PHE A 42 8.75 -8.27 12.38
CA PHE A 42 8.50 -9.61 11.84
C PHE A 42 9.30 -9.85 10.55
N LEU A 43 9.23 -8.94 9.58
CA LEU A 43 9.94 -9.06 8.31
C LEU A 43 11.47 -9.11 8.50
N ASN A 44 12.00 -8.33 9.45
CA ASN A 44 13.43 -8.29 9.73
C ASN A 44 13.95 -9.53 10.47
N SER A 45 13.10 -10.20 11.23
CA SER A 45 13.45 -11.47 11.87
C SER A 45 13.51 -12.65 10.90
N TYR A 46 12.87 -12.51 9.72
CA TYR A 46 12.83 -13.56 8.72
C TYR A 46 13.93 -13.39 7.67
N SER A 47 14.74 -14.43 7.45
CA SER A 47 15.95 -14.33 6.62
C SER A 47 16.12 -15.45 5.58
N GLN A 48 15.22 -16.43 5.53
CA GLN A 48 15.46 -17.64 4.72
C GLN A 48 15.15 -17.49 3.24
N GLU A 49 14.04 -16.80 2.89
CA GLU A 49 13.59 -16.63 1.51
C GLU A 49 13.29 -15.17 1.22
N PRO A 50 13.31 -14.73 -0.04
CA PRO A 50 12.88 -13.38 -0.38
C PRO A 50 11.38 -13.22 -0.10
N ILE A 51 11.00 -12.07 0.45
CA ILE A 51 9.60 -11.69 0.67
C ILE A 51 9.27 -10.52 -0.24
N TYR A 52 8.15 -10.60 -0.94
CA TYR A 52 7.60 -9.51 -1.73
C TYR A 52 6.50 -8.80 -0.93
N ILE A 53 6.57 -7.48 -0.87
CA ILE A 53 5.59 -6.65 -0.17
C ILE A 53 5.05 -5.65 -1.18
N LEU A 54 3.77 -5.79 -1.51
CA LEU A 54 3.05 -4.87 -2.37
C LEU A 54 2.12 -4.00 -1.52
N CYS A 55 2.37 -2.70 -1.54
CA CYS A 55 1.47 -1.70 -0.97
C CYS A 55 0.75 -0.98 -2.11
N ASN A 56 -0.57 -0.87 -2.03
CA ASN A 56 -1.41 -0.10 -2.93
C ASN A 56 -2.38 0.74 -2.10
N ASP A 57 -2.36 2.06 -2.26
CA ASP A 57 -3.20 2.94 -1.48
C ASP A 57 -3.53 4.24 -2.25
N ILE A 58 -4.41 5.05 -1.68
CA ILE A 58 -4.85 6.30 -2.26
C ILE A 58 -3.66 7.28 -2.34
N ASN A 59 -3.41 7.83 -3.53
CA ASN A 59 -2.34 8.79 -3.79
C ASN A 59 -2.76 10.23 -3.42
N LEU A 60 -3.06 10.44 -2.15
CA LEU A 60 -3.37 11.74 -1.57
C LEU A 60 -2.43 12.01 -0.39
N SER A 61 -2.38 13.26 0.04
CA SER A 61 -1.71 13.60 1.29
C SER A 61 -2.44 12.96 2.48
N LYS A 62 -1.72 12.74 3.57
CA LYS A 62 -2.27 12.21 4.82
C LYS A 62 -3.44 13.06 5.35
N SER A 63 -3.33 14.39 5.29
CA SER A 63 -4.42 15.30 5.69
C SER A 63 -5.70 15.14 4.87
N MET A 64 -5.62 14.51 3.71
CA MET A 64 -6.74 14.20 2.82
C MET A 64 -7.13 12.72 2.85
N GLY A 65 -6.65 11.97 3.84
CA GLY A 65 -6.95 10.55 4.00
C GLY A 65 -6.11 9.60 3.15
N GLY A 66 -5.03 10.06 2.53
CA GLY A 66 -4.13 9.21 1.74
C GLY A 66 -3.23 8.33 2.62
N GLY A 67 -3.05 7.08 2.19
CA GLY A 67 -2.19 6.11 2.89
C GLY A 67 -0.75 6.06 2.40
N ARG A 68 -0.44 6.71 1.27
CA ARG A 68 0.87 6.66 0.62
C ARG A 68 2.04 7.06 1.52
N GLU A 69 1.87 8.06 2.35
CA GLU A 69 2.95 8.56 3.23
C GLU A 69 3.46 7.51 4.22
N PHE A 70 2.67 6.50 4.52
CA PHE A 70 3.08 5.39 5.37
C PHE A 70 3.97 4.36 4.64
N PHE A 71 4.03 4.40 3.31
CA PHE A 71 4.90 3.53 2.53
C PHE A 71 6.37 3.79 2.82
N ASP A 72 6.78 5.06 2.82
CA ASP A 72 8.17 5.45 3.10
C ASP A 72 8.56 5.11 4.55
N LEU A 73 7.62 5.23 5.48
CA LEU A 73 7.83 4.80 6.85
C LEU A 73 8.04 3.29 6.94
N LEU A 74 7.19 2.48 6.29
CA LEU A 74 7.37 1.03 6.24
C LEU A 74 8.71 0.65 5.61
N GLU A 75 9.04 1.25 4.47
CA GLU A 75 10.29 0.99 3.79
C GLU A 75 11.51 1.31 4.66
N SER A 76 11.50 2.46 5.34
CA SER A 76 12.62 2.88 6.19
C SER A 76 12.93 1.90 7.33
N LYS A 77 11.91 1.16 7.79
CA LYS A 77 12.03 0.20 8.88
C LYS A 77 12.43 -1.22 8.43
N ILE A 78 12.30 -1.53 7.13
CA ILE A 78 12.74 -2.81 6.57
C ILE A 78 14.24 -2.75 6.31
N GLN A 79 14.97 -3.67 6.93
CA GLN A 79 16.44 -3.75 6.80
C GLN A 79 16.86 -4.19 5.39
N THR A 80 18.02 -3.74 4.99
CA THR A 80 18.70 -4.17 3.76
C THR A 80 19.25 -5.61 3.90
N PRO A 81 19.47 -6.35 2.80
CA PRO A 81 19.31 -5.92 1.42
C PRO A 81 17.84 -5.94 0.96
N LYS A 82 17.42 -4.89 0.23
CA LYS A 82 16.09 -4.79 -0.38
C LYS A 82 16.14 -4.04 -1.70
N LYS A 83 15.21 -4.35 -2.61
CA LYS A 83 14.94 -3.57 -3.82
C LYS A 83 13.55 -2.96 -3.70
N VAL A 84 13.41 -1.72 -4.13
CA VAL A 84 12.15 -0.98 -4.04
C VAL A 84 11.81 -0.39 -5.40
N ARG A 85 10.56 -0.56 -5.82
CA ARG A 85 9.97 0.10 -6.97
C ARG A 85 8.74 0.88 -6.51
N ARG A 86 8.61 2.12 -6.98
CA ARG A 86 7.50 3.01 -6.69
C ARG A 86 6.84 3.42 -7.98
N MET A 87 5.52 3.51 -7.97
CA MET A 87 4.73 3.98 -9.11
C MET A 87 3.46 4.66 -8.62
N HIS A 88 2.90 5.50 -9.46
CA HIS A 88 1.62 6.14 -9.18
C HIS A 88 0.75 6.21 -10.43
N PHE A 89 -0.54 6.22 -10.18
CA PHE A 89 -1.60 6.39 -11.18
C PHE A 89 -2.42 7.61 -10.81
N ASN A 90 -2.65 8.47 -11.77
CA ASN A 90 -3.42 9.68 -11.56
C ASN A 90 -4.90 9.45 -11.91
N ASN A 91 -5.80 10.21 -11.30
CA ASN A 91 -7.20 10.20 -11.73
C ASN A 91 -7.37 10.90 -13.09
N VAL A 92 -8.50 10.65 -13.76
CA VAL A 92 -8.80 11.19 -15.09
C VAL A 92 -8.75 12.73 -15.13
N ASN A 93 -9.15 13.39 -14.06
CA ASN A 93 -9.22 14.85 -13.98
C ASN A 93 -7.87 15.52 -13.72
N LYS A 94 -6.80 14.77 -13.53
CA LYS A 94 -5.44 15.26 -13.24
C LYS A 94 -5.35 16.29 -12.11
N GLU A 95 -6.39 16.47 -11.35
CA GLU A 95 -6.43 17.36 -10.22
C GLU A 95 -5.80 16.66 -9.01
N ARG A 96 -4.84 17.34 -8.36
CA ARG A 96 -4.18 16.87 -7.14
C ARG A 96 -3.26 15.67 -7.35
N HIS A 97 -2.22 15.88 -8.17
CA HIS A 97 -1.14 14.89 -8.35
C HIS A 97 -0.13 14.96 -7.22
N TYR A 98 0.16 13.81 -6.69
CA TYR A 98 1.35 13.61 -5.87
C TYR A 98 2.26 12.64 -6.60
N GLU A 99 3.46 13.08 -6.95
CA GLU A 99 4.47 12.23 -7.55
C GLU A 99 4.89 11.13 -6.57
N TYR A 100 4.94 9.90 -7.07
CA TYR A 100 5.46 8.76 -6.30
C TYR A 100 6.10 7.73 -7.24
N GLY A 101 7.38 7.94 -7.58
CA GLY A 101 8.10 7.11 -8.52
C GLY A 101 7.63 7.27 -9.97
N GLU A 102 7.57 6.17 -10.72
CA GLU A 102 7.16 6.18 -12.12
C GLU A 102 5.67 6.51 -12.25
N GLN A 103 5.33 7.37 -13.19
CA GLN A 103 3.95 7.73 -13.49
C GLN A 103 3.37 6.78 -14.55
N TYR A 104 2.15 6.31 -14.31
CA TYR A 104 1.35 5.54 -15.27
C TYR A 104 0.04 6.27 -15.55
N ASP A 105 -0.51 6.07 -16.74
CA ASP A 105 -1.76 6.70 -17.14
C ASP A 105 -2.94 6.08 -16.36
N SER A 106 -3.85 6.94 -15.92
CA SER A 106 -5.07 6.55 -15.21
C SER A 106 -6.09 5.83 -16.08
N SER A 107 -6.00 5.97 -17.40
CA SER A 107 -6.90 5.29 -18.35
C SER A 107 -6.85 3.76 -18.22
N GLU A 108 -5.74 3.21 -17.73
CA GLU A 108 -5.57 1.78 -17.47
C GLU A 108 -6.32 1.29 -16.22
N LEU A 109 -6.76 2.21 -15.37
CA LEU A 109 -7.47 1.92 -14.12
C LEU A 109 -8.96 2.29 -14.15
N VAL A 110 -9.55 2.42 -15.32
CA VAL A 110 -11.00 2.63 -15.44
C VAL A 110 -11.70 1.37 -14.98
N PHE A 111 -12.41 1.48 -13.87
CA PHE A 111 -13.24 0.37 -13.38
C PHE A 111 -14.35 0.09 -14.38
N ASN A 112 -14.41 -1.12 -14.91
CA ASN A 112 -15.52 -1.58 -15.72
C ASN A 112 -16.81 -1.43 -14.91
N MET A 113 -17.70 -0.57 -15.38
CA MET A 113 -18.82 -0.12 -14.60
C MET A 113 -19.84 -1.22 -14.41
N ILE A 114 -20.18 -1.42 -13.19
CA ILE A 114 -21.32 -2.14 -12.68
C ILE A 114 -22.60 -1.58 -13.34
N SER A 115 -23.68 -2.35 -13.35
CA SER A 115 -24.95 -1.97 -13.96
C SER A 115 -25.40 -0.55 -13.58
N ASP A 116 -26.14 0.11 -14.46
CA ASP A 116 -26.67 1.47 -14.22
C ASP A 116 -27.47 1.59 -12.92
N GLU A 117 -28.12 0.50 -12.48
CA GLU A 117 -28.84 0.46 -11.21
C GLU A 117 -27.93 0.69 -10.01
N ILE A 118 -26.76 0.03 -9.99
CA ILE A 118 -25.78 0.19 -8.90
C ILE A 118 -25.11 1.56 -9.01
N ARG A 119 -24.83 2.02 -10.24
CA ARG A 119 -24.28 3.36 -10.49
C ARG A 119 -25.19 4.45 -9.92
N ASN A 120 -26.48 4.38 -10.18
CA ASN A 120 -27.47 5.35 -9.72
C ASN A 120 -27.70 5.30 -8.20
N ALA A 121 -27.59 4.11 -7.59
CA ALA A 121 -27.79 3.94 -6.15
C ALA A 121 -26.59 4.38 -5.31
N TYR A 122 -25.36 4.20 -5.79
CA TYR A 122 -24.14 4.36 -4.97
C TYR A 122 -23.15 5.38 -5.50
N ASN A 123 -23.39 5.96 -6.68
CA ASN A 123 -22.49 6.93 -7.34
C ASN A 123 -20.99 6.55 -7.20
N PRO A 124 -20.58 5.37 -7.68
CA PRO A 124 -19.23 4.88 -7.49
C PRO A 124 -18.22 5.75 -8.22
N PHE A 125 -17.02 5.87 -7.68
CA PHE A 125 -15.92 6.54 -8.37
C PHE A 125 -15.55 5.77 -9.64
N GLU A 126 -15.43 6.50 -10.76
CA GLU A 126 -15.01 5.94 -12.05
C GLU A 126 -13.51 5.64 -12.10
N SER A 127 -12.72 6.37 -11.33
CA SER A 127 -11.27 6.18 -11.19
C SER A 127 -10.79 6.72 -9.86
N CYS A 128 -9.66 6.25 -9.40
CA CYS A 128 -8.97 6.83 -8.25
C CYS A 128 -7.49 7.01 -8.55
N ALA A 129 -6.90 8.07 -7.98
CA ALA A 129 -5.46 8.19 -7.93
C ALA A 129 -4.90 7.18 -6.91
N SER A 130 -3.95 6.36 -7.33
CA SER A 130 -3.31 5.39 -6.46
C SER A 130 -1.79 5.48 -6.50
N ALA A 131 -1.16 5.13 -5.40
CA ALA A 131 0.28 4.93 -5.30
C ALA A 131 0.55 3.46 -4.96
N GLN A 132 1.59 2.92 -5.56
CA GLN A 132 2.03 1.56 -5.34
C GLN A 132 3.51 1.52 -4.98
N MET A 133 3.84 0.69 -4.01
CA MET A 133 5.21 0.37 -3.65
C MET A 133 5.39 -1.13 -3.63
N LEU A 134 6.35 -1.62 -4.41
CA LEU A 134 6.80 -3.01 -4.35
C LEU A 134 8.16 -3.06 -3.69
N ILE A 135 8.25 -3.76 -2.56
CA ILE A 135 9.52 -4.06 -1.91
C ILE A 135 9.82 -5.56 -2.11
N LYS A 136 10.97 -5.85 -2.65
CA LYS A 136 11.57 -7.19 -2.57
C LYS A 136 12.64 -7.17 -1.48
N LYS A 137 12.34 -7.76 -0.33
CA LYS A 137 13.32 -7.98 0.72
C LYS A 137 14.13 -9.21 0.37
N GLU A 138 15.43 -9.01 0.17
CA GLU A 138 16.34 -10.09 -0.20
C GLU A 138 16.73 -10.93 1.02
N ARG A 139 17.24 -12.13 0.74
CA ARG A 139 17.81 -13.02 1.76
C ARG A 139 19.04 -12.37 2.41
N LYS A 140 19.18 -12.49 3.72
CA LYS A 140 20.45 -12.19 4.39
C LYS A 140 21.45 -13.30 4.04
N LYS A 141 22.60 -12.90 3.49
CA LYS A 141 23.73 -13.83 3.29
C LYS A 141 24.36 -14.20 4.61
#